data_a8d08526317fc47099c5de6212f0b3df
#
_entry.id   a8d08526317fc47099c5de6212f0b3df
#
_cell.length_a   1.000
_cell.length_b   1.000
_cell.length_c   1.000
_cell.angle_alpha   90.00
_cell.angle_beta   90.00
_cell.angle_gamma   90.00
#
_symmetry.space_group_name_H-M   'P 1'
#
loop_
_entity.id
_entity.type
_entity.pdbx_description
1 polymer ?
#
loop_
_entity_poly.entity_id
_entity_poly.type
_entity_poly.pdbx_seq_one_letter_code
_entity_poly.pdbx_strand_id
1 'polypeptide(L)'
;MKKTDVSKLGDHTGFWLRCLSNFVSYSFAEKLAKEDVTVAQWVVLRTLYDHDNITLNQLAELVGLDKSSVSRMVERLVIRGQVNRSAGNDRRSLGLSLTPAARKLVPKLAKLADQNDESFFNSLPARQSHEFLATIKQLLDANGWKKSERGRYGIE
;
A
#
# COMPACT_ATOMS: atom_id res chain seq x y z
N MET A 1 -40.40 21.26 18.64
CA MET A 1 -39.51 20.30 17.89
C MET A 1 -38.17 20.28 18.60
N LYS A 2 -37.76 19.14 19.19
CA LYS A 2 -36.39 18.96 19.70
C LYS A 2 -35.45 19.01 18.51
N LYS A 3 -34.56 20.01 18.46
CA LYS A 3 -33.47 20.06 17.52
C LYS A 3 -32.63 18.79 17.77
N THR A 4 -32.67 17.84 16.83
CA THR A 4 -31.80 16.67 16.84
C THR A 4 -30.38 17.25 16.78
N ASP A 5 -29.67 17.09 17.87
CA ASP A 5 -28.26 17.58 17.98
C ASP A 5 -27.43 16.65 17.10
N VAL A 6 -27.19 17.07 15.84
CA VAL A 6 -26.38 16.34 14.88
C VAL A 6 -24.93 16.66 15.17
N SER A 7 -24.13 15.65 15.47
CA SER A 7 -22.69 15.79 15.72
C SER A 7 -22.00 16.47 14.55
N LYS A 8 -21.03 17.33 14.85
CA LYS A 8 -20.23 18.02 13.84
C LYS A 8 -19.27 17.03 13.16
N LEU A 9 -18.93 17.28 11.91
CA LEU A 9 -17.99 16.43 11.16
C LEU A 9 -16.63 16.27 11.88
N GLY A 10 -16.14 17.35 12.51
CA GLY A 10 -14.90 17.33 13.27
C GLY A 10 -14.94 16.55 14.59
N ASP A 11 -16.13 16.13 15.06
CA ASP A 11 -16.25 15.29 16.26
C ASP A 11 -16.00 13.79 15.94
N HIS A 12 -15.89 13.44 14.66
CA HIS A 12 -15.70 12.06 14.20
C HIS A 12 -14.21 11.74 13.99
N THR A 13 -13.69 10.81 14.78
CA THR A 13 -12.29 10.33 14.64
C THR A 13 -12.00 9.81 13.24
N GLY A 14 -12.94 9.08 12.61
CA GLY A 14 -12.81 8.55 11.26
C GLY A 14 -12.59 9.65 10.20
N PHE A 15 -13.17 10.83 10.38
CA PHE A 15 -12.92 11.97 9.52
C PHE A 15 -11.44 12.41 9.57
N TRP A 16 -10.88 12.53 10.76
CA TRP A 16 -9.47 12.92 10.94
C TRP A 16 -8.49 11.87 10.44
N LEU A 17 -8.79 10.58 10.66
CA LEU A 17 -8.00 9.48 10.11
C LEU A 17 -7.97 9.51 8.58
N ARG A 18 -9.12 9.77 7.96
CA ARG A 18 -9.19 9.93 6.51
C ARG A 18 -8.38 11.14 6.02
N CYS A 19 -8.49 12.29 6.69
CA CYS A 19 -7.72 13.48 6.34
C CYS A 19 -6.22 13.21 6.41
N LEU A 20 -5.76 12.60 7.51
CA LEU A 20 -4.35 12.25 7.69
C LEU A 20 -3.89 11.25 6.61
N SER A 21 -4.63 10.17 6.41
CA SER A 21 -4.30 9.14 5.41
C SER A 21 -4.20 9.73 4.00
N ASN A 22 -5.17 10.56 3.60
CA ASN A 22 -5.15 11.20 2.29
C ASN A 22 -3.93 12.12 2.13
N PHE A 23 -3.62 12.90 3.16
CA PHE A 23 -2.50 13.85 3.11
C PHE A 23 -1.14 13.12 3.03
N VAL A 24 -0.94 12.07 3.84
CA VAL A 24 0.26 11.22 3.80
C VAL A 24 0.40 10.56 2.43
N SER A 25 -0.68 9.97 1.89
CA SER A 25 -0.68 9.30 0.60
C SER A 25 -0.42 10.25 -0.56
N TYR A 26 -1.00 11.45 -0.54
CA TYR A 26 -0.77 12.47 -1.56
C TYR A 26 0.70 12.91 -1.59
N SER A 27 1.29 13.22 -0.44
CA SER A 27 2.71 13.59 -0.35
C SER A 27 3.64 12.48 -0.86
N PHE A 28 3.30 11.22 -0.55
CA PHE A 28 4.07 10.09 -1.05
C PHE A 28 3.92 9.93 -2.57
N ALA A 29 2.71 10.11 -3.12
CA ALA A 29 2.46 10.07 -4.54
C ALA A 29 3.29 11.12 -5.31
N GLU A 30 3.43 12.35 -4.77
CA GLU A 30 4.27 13.38 -5.36
C GLU A 30 5.76 12.99 -5.40
N LYS A 31 6.25 12.31 -4.36
CA LYS A 31 7.63 11.80 -4.32
C LYS A 31 7.85 10.70 -5.36
N LEU A 32 6.90 9.75 -5.45
CA LEU A 32 6.96 8.63 -6.39
C LEU A 32 6.79 9.06 -7.85
N ALA A 33 6.06 10.15 -8.11
CA ALA A 33 5.84 10.67 -9.46
C ALA A 33 7.15 11.04 -10.17
N LYS A 34 8.18 11.43 -9.42
CA LYS A 34 9.54 11.71 -9.95
C LYS A 34 10.23 10.47 -10.52
N GLU A 35 9.80 9.30 -10.10
CA GLU A 35 10.27 7.98 -10.57
C GLU A 35 9.25 7.33 -11.52
N ASP A 36 8.19 8.07 -11.89
CA ASP A 36 7.09 7.58 -12.73
C ASP A 36 6.41 6.33 -12.17
N VAL A 37 6.23 6.27 -10.85
CA VAL A 37 5.61 5.17 -10.12
C VAL A 37 4.43 5.71 -9.31
N THR A 38 3.30 5.00 -9.34
CA THR A 38 2.15 5.27 -8.46
C THR A 38 2.29 4.55 -7.12
N VAL A 39 1.55 4.99 -6.09
CA VAL A 39 1.51 4.33 -4.79
C VAL A 39 1.10 2.86 -4.93
N ALA A 40 0.09 2.56 -5.75
CA ALA A 40 -0.35 1.19 -5.99
C ALA A 40 0.73 0.33 -6.68
N GLN A 41 1.44 0.89 -7.65
CA GLN A 41 2.58 0.20 -8.29
C GLN A 41 3.74 -0.03 -7.31
N TRP A 42 4.02 0.94 -6.44
CA TRP A 42 4.99 0.77 -5.35
C TRP A 42 4.67 -0.43 -4.47
N VAL A 43 3.41 -0.58 -4.05
CA VAL A 43 3.00 -1.72 -3.20
C VAL A 43 3.26 -3.05 -3.92
N VAL A 44 2.95 -3.16 -5.22
CA VAL A 44 3.23 -4.35 -6.02
C VAL A 44 4.73 -4.62 -6.15
N LEU A 45 5.51 -3.61 -6.54
CA LEU A 45 6.95 -3.72 -6.69
C LEU A 45 7.63 -4.11 -5.38
N ARG A 46 7.22 -3.49 -4.27
CA ARG A 46 7.77 -3.77 -2.93
C ARG A 46 7.44 -5.19 -2.47
N THR A 47 6.22 -5.67 -2.76
CA THR A 47 5.82 -7.04 -2.44
C THR A 47 6.63 -8.05 -3.24
N LEU A 48 6.83 -7.82 -4.55
CA LEU A 48 7.64 -8.67 -5.40
C LEU A 48 9.14 -8.62 -5.08
N TYR A 49 9.60 -7.59 -4.40
CA TYR A 49 10.98 -7.51 -3.92
C TYR A 49 11.27 -8.53 -2.80
N ASP A 50 10.30 -8.75 -1.93
CA ASP A 50 10.38 -9.73 -0.83
C ASP A 50 9.97 -11.15 -1.26
N HIS A 51 9.15 -11.26 -2.29
CA HIS A 51 8.56 -12.53 -2.75
C HIS A 51 8.83 -12.72 -4.23
N ASP A 52 9.76 -13.60 -4.55
CA ASP A 52 10.13 -13.90 -5.93
C ASP A 52 9.28 -15.04 -6.51
N ASN A 53 9.00 -14.99 -7.80
CA ASN A 53 8.32 -16.05 -8.55
C ASN A 53 6.95 -16.48 -7.95
N ILE A 54 6.16 -15.53 -7.51
CA ILE A 54 4.83 -15.76 -6.96
C ILE A 54 3.73 -15.63 -8.03
N THR A 55 2.62 -16.34 -7.83
CA THR A 55 1.48 -16.26 -8.74
C THR A 55 0.71 -14.95 -8.56
N LEU A 56 -0.11 -14.60 -9.57
CA LEU A 56 -1.00 -13.43 -9.48
C LEU A 56 -1.97 -13.52 -8.29
N ASN A 57 -2.46 -14.72 -7.97
CA ASN A 57 -3.34 -14.92 -6.82
C ASN A 57 -2.62 -14.64 -5.50
N GLN A 58 -1.40 -15.18 -5.33
CA GLN A 58 -0.58 -14.93 -4.14
C GLN A 58 -0.24 -13.44 -4.02
N LEU A 59 0.10 -12.78 -5.13
CA LEU A 59 0.35 -11.34 -5.11
C LEU A 59 -0.90 -10.56 -4.69
N ALA A 60 -2.08 -10.88 -5.25
CA ALA A 60 -3.34 -10.24 -4.88
C ALA A 60 -3.67 -10.40 -3.38
N GLU A 61 -3.46 -11.59 -2.83
CA GLU A 61 -3.61 -11.85 -1.39
C GLU A 61 -2.62 -11.02 -0.55
N LEU A 62 -1.35 -10.97 -0.94
CA LEU A 62 -0.31 -10.24 -0.21
C LEU A 62 -0.53 -8.72 -0.22
N VAL A 63 -0.95 -8.17 -1.35
CA VAL A 63 -1.23 -6.72 -1.46
C VAL A 63 -2.62 -6.37 -0.95
N GLY A 64 -3.53 -7.35 -0.83
CA GLY A 64 -4.88 -7.18 -0.33
C GLY A 64 -5.79 -6.40 -1.30
N LEU A 65 -5.60 -6.59 -2.59
CA LEU A 65 -6.41 -6.03 -3.66
C LEU A 65 -7.10 -7.15 -4.45
N ASP A 66 -8.17 -6.80 -5.18
CA ASP A 66 -8.81 -7.75 -6.06
C ASP A 66 -7.89 -8.17 -7.23
N LYS A 67 -8.06 -9.42 -7.68
CA LYS A 67 -7.22 -10.02 -8.70
C LYS A 67 -7.23 -9.23 -10.02
N SER A 68 -8.34 -8.65 -10.40
CA SER A 68 -8.48 -7.92 -11.67
C SER A 68 -7.71 -6.60 -11.64
N SER A 69 -7.73 -5.88 -10.53
CA SER A 69 -6.94 -4.68 -10.30
C SER A 69 -5.44 -4.98 -10.31
N VAL A 70 -5.02 -6.03 -9.60
CA VAL A 70 -3.60 -6.45 -9.57
C VAL A 70 -3.15 -6.90 -10.96
N SER A 71 -3.99 -7.65 -11.71
CA SER A 71 -3.67 -8.08 -13.08
C SER A 71 -3.38 -6.90 -13.99
N ARG A 72 -4.22 -5.87 -13.97
CA ARG A 72 -4.02 -4.64 -14.77
C ARG A 72 -2.75 -3.89 -14.37
N MET A 73 -2.45 -3.83 -13.07
CA MET A 73 -1.20 -3.22 -12.61
C MET A 73 0.03 -3.99 -13.06
N VAL A 74 0.03 -5.30 -12.88
CA VAL A 74 1.12 -6.19 -13.32
C VAL A 74 1.34 -6.06 -14.83
N GLU A 75 0.28 -6.01 -15.62
CA GLU A 75 0.37 -5.85 -17.07
C GLU A 75 1.10 -4.56 -17.47
N ARG A 76 0.76 -3.44 -16.83
CA ARG A 76 1.46 -2.16 -17.03
C ARG A 76 2.93 -2.25 -16.61
N LEU A 77 3.24 -2.92 -15.50
CA LEU A 77 4.62 -3.10 -15.01
C LEU A 77 5.44 -4.03 -15.94
N VAL A 78 4.80 -5.03 -16.55
CA VAL A 78 5.44 -5.88 -17.58
C VAL A 78 5.76 -5.06 -18.83
N ILE A 79 4.81 -4.27 -19.34
CA ILE A 79 5.03 -3.38 -20.50
C ILE A 79 6.18 -2.41 -20.23
N ARG A 80 6.32 -1.95 -19.00
CA ARG A 80 7.41 -1.04 -18.57
C ARG A 80 8.74 -1.75 -18.29
N GLY A 81 8.81 -3.06 -18.46
CA GLY A 81 10.02 -3.83 -18.19
C GLY A 81 10.40 -3.89 -16.71
N GLN A 82 9.44 -3.76 -15.79
CA GLN A 82 9.67 -3.80 -14.35
C GLN A 82 9.33 -5.17 -13.74
N VAL A 83 8.43 -5.92 -14.35
CA VAL A 83 8.01 -7.25 -13.93
C VAL A 83 8.18 -8.24 -15.08
N ASN A 84 8.72 -9.41 -14.78
CA ASN A 84 8.79 -10.56 -15.67
C ASN A 84 7.66 -11.54 -15.35
N ARG A 85 7.14 -12.20 -16.39
CA ARG A 85 6.31 -13.40 -16.29
C ARG A 85 7.13 -14.59 -16.73
N SER A 86 7.27 -15.60 -15.88
CA SER A 86 7.95 -16.86 -16.19
C SER A 86 7.01 -18.04 -15.98
N ALA A 87 7.35 -19.22 -16.50
CA ALA A 87 6.67 -20.44 -16.11
C ALA A 87 6.81 -20.61 -14.59
N GLY A 88 5.70 -20.67 -13.87
CA GLY A 88 5.70 -20.91 -12.42
C GLY A 88 6.13 -22.33 -12.08
N ASN A 89 6.28 -22.60 -10.79
CA ASN A 89 6.61 -23.95 -10.28
C ASN A 89 5.54 -25.01 -10.65
N ASP A 90 4.34 -24.57 -10.98
CA ASP A 90 3.29 -25.40 -11.57
C ASP A 90 3.11 -25.02 -13.04
N ARG A 91 3.09 -26.01 -13.95
CA ARG A 91 2.96 -25.83 -15.41
C ARG A 91 1.74 -25.01 -15.85
N ARG A 92 0.78 -24.76 -14.95
CA ARG A 92 -0.47 -24.01 -15.20
C ARG A 92 -0.47 -22.59 -14.65
N SER A 93 0.54 -22.19 -13.89
CA SER A 93 0.61 -20.85 -13.28
C SER A 93 1.83 -20.08 -13.79
N LEU A 94 1.63 -18.79 -14.06
CA LEU A 94 2.73 -17.89 -14.38
C LEU A 94 3.27 -17.28 -13.08
N GLY A 95 4.58 -17.40 -12.88
CA GLY A 95 5.29 -16.73 -11.81
C GLY A 95 5.59 -15.27 -12.17
N LEU A 96 5.49 -14.40 -11.20
CA LEU A 96 5.80 -12.98 -11.30
C LEU A 96 7.08 -12.69 -10.51
N SER A 97 8.02 -12.00 -11.15
CA SER A 97 9.31 -11.62 -10.57
C SER A 97 9.68 -10.21 -11.01
N LEU A 98 10.47 -9.52 -10.19
CA LEU A 98 11.06 -8.25 -10.62
C LEU A 98 12.16 -8.47 -11.67
N THR A 99 12.24 -7.56 -12.63
CA THR A 99 13.43 -7.46 -13.49
C THR A 99 14.64 -6.97 -12.68
N PRO A 100 15.87 -7.19 -13.15
CA PRO A 100 17.08 -6.65 -12.51
C PRO A 100 17.05 -5.11 -12.36
N ALA A 101 16.43 -4.41 -13.32
CA ALA A 101 16.26 -2.97 -13.26
C ALA A 101 15.29 -2.56 -12.14
N ALA A 102 14.15 -3.25 -12.01
CA ALA A 102 13.19 -3.00 -10.94
C ALA A 102 13.75 -3.35 -9.56
N ARG A 103 14.57 -4.41 -9.43
CA ARG A 103 15.26 -4.72 -8.17
C ARG A 103 16.20 -3.60 -7.70
N LYS A 104 16.81 -2.86 -8.63
CA LYS A 104 17.62 -1.66 -8.30
C LYS A 104 16.76 -0.44 -7.98
N LEU A 105 15.57 -0.35 -8.56
CA LEU A 105 14.63 0.76 -8.33
C LEU A 105 13.98 0.68 -6.94
N VAL A 106 13.56 -0.50 -6.49
CA VAL A 106 12.81 -0.67 -5.23
C VAL A 106 13.50 -0.05 -4.00
N PRO A 107 14.82 -0.22 -3.76
CA PRO A 107 15.48 0.45 -2.65
C PRO A 107 15.38 1.98 -2.69
N LYS A 108 15.41 2.58 -3.88
CA LYS A 108 15.23 4.02 -4.06
C LYS A 108 13.82 4.46 -3.68
N LEU A 109 12.80 3.70 -4.11
CA LEU A 109 11.41 3.96 -3.75
C LEU A 109 11.15 3.77 -2.24
N ALA A 110 11.78 2.76 -1.63
CA ALA A 110 11.71 2.54 -0.19
C ALA A 110 12.24 3.75 0.59
N LYS A 111 13.37 4.31 0.16
CA LYS A 111 13.92 5.53 0.76
C LYS A 111 12.96 6.72 0.65
N LEU A 112 12.20 6.83 -0.44
CA LEU A 112 11.17 7.88 -0.56
C LEU A 112 10.00 7.64 0.41
N ALA A 113 9.63 6.38 0.67
CA ALA A 113 8.64 6.04 1.67
C ALA A 113 9.12 6.40 3.08
N ASP A 114 10.36 6.03 3.43
CA ASP A 114 10.98 6.38 4.72
C ASP A 114 11.01 7.90 4.93
N GLN A 115 11.43 8.65 3.91
CA GLN A 115 11.43 10.13 3.95
C GLN A 115 10.04 10.73 4.10
N ASN A 116 9.02 10.09 3.51
CA ASN A 116 7.65 10.52 3.67
C ASN A 116 7.17 10.31 5.10
N ASP A 117 7.42 9.16 5.67
CA ASP A 117 7.07 8.86 7.07
C ASP A 117 7.80 9.81 8.03
N GLU A 118 9.09 10.04 7.84
CA GLU A 118 9.84 11.02 8.61
C GLU A 118 9.22 12.43 8.56
N SER A 119 8.83 12.89 7.39
CA SER A 119 8.25 14.22 7.22
C SER A 119 6.92 14.41 7.95
N PHE A 120 6.15 13.34 8.15
CA PHE A 120 4.86 13.39 8.84
C PHE A 120 4.94 13.08 10.33
N PHE A 121 5.79 12.12 10.72
CA PHE A 121 5.74 11.54 12.07
C PHE A 121 6.90 11.95 12.99
N ASN A 122 7.97 12.58 12.46
CA ASN A 122 9.09 13.06 13.27
C ASN A 122 8.73 14.22 14.24
N SER A 123 7.58 14.86 14.06
CA SER A 123 7.04 15.84 15.01
C SER A 123 6.58 15.19 16.32
N LEU A 124 6.35 13.88 16.32
CA LEU A 124 5.97 13.10 17.49
C LEU A 124 7.23 12.63 18.24
N PRO A 125 7.28 12.76 19.58
CA PRO A 125 8.29 12.06 20.37
C PRO A 125 8.27 10.56 20.08
N ALA A 126 9.43 9.89 20.11
CA ALA A 126 9.57 8.48 19.74
C ALA A 126 8.55 7.55 20.45
N ARG A 127 8.26 7.81 21.73
CA ARG A 127 7.24 7.08 22.49
C ARG A 127 5.84 7.25 21.88
N GLN A 128 5.44 8.48 21.56
CA GLN A 128 4.10 8.73 20.99
C GLN A 128 3.97 8.15 19.57
N SER A 129 5.03 8.16 18.78
CA SER A 129 5.06 7.52 17.46
C SER A 129 4.85 6.01 17.57
N HIS A 130 5.51 5.34 18.52
CA HIS A 130 5.30 3.93 18.81
C HIS A 130 3.88 3.62 19.31
N GLU A 131 3.37 4.42 20.23
CA GLU A 131 2.00 4.26 20.78
C GLU A 131 0.96 4.49 19.69
N PHE A 132 1.15 5.46 18.81
CA PHE A 132 0.26 5.72 17.67
C PHE A 132 0.18 4.52 16.72
N LEU A 133 1.32 3.97 16.31
CA LEU A 133 1.36 2.79 15.45
C LEU A 133 0.75 1.55 16.12
N ALA A 134 1.02 1.35 17.42
CA ALA A 134 0.45 0.27 18.20
C ALA A 134 -1.08 0.39 18.30
N THR A 135 -1.60 1.59 18.51
CA THR A 135 -3.04 1.87 18.57
C THR A 135 -3.73 1.58 17.24
N ILE A 136 -3.13 2.00 16.12
CA ILE A 136 -3.66 1.68 14.78
C ILE A 136 -3.77 0.16 14.60
N LYS A 137 -2.70 -0.58 14.90
CA LYS A 137 -2.69 -2.05 14.79
C LYS A 137 -3.74 -2.71 15.67
N GLN A 138 -3.86 -2.25 16.93
CA GLN A 138 -4.86 -2.73 17.88
C GLN A 138 -6.28 -2.51 17.38
N LEU A 139 -6.58 -1.33 16.81
CA LEU A 139 -7.90 -1.03 16.24
C LEU A 139 -8.21 -1.92 15.04
N LEU A 140 -7.23 -2.17 14.18
CA LEU A 140 -7.39 -3.07 13.03
C LEU A 140 -7.68 -4.51 13.50
N ASP A 141 -6.91 -5.02 14.43
CA ASP A 141 -7.08 -6.38 14.97
C ASP A 141 -8.43 -6.55 15.70
N ALA A 142 -8.78 -5.59 16.56
CA ALA A 142 -10.04 -5.60 17.32
C ALA A 142 -11.30 -5.56 16.43
N ASN A 143 -11.19 -4.97 15.24
CA ASN A 143 -12.29 -4.90 14.28
C ASN A 143 -12.21 -5.96 13.17
N GLY A 144 -11.37 -6.99 13.35
CA GLY A 144 -11.32 -8.15 12.46
C GLY A 144 -10.69 -7.88 11.10
N TRP A 145 -9.87 -6.81 10.98
CA TRP A 145 -9.20 -6.50 9.73
C TRP A 145 -8.21 -7.60 9.36
N LYS A 146 -8.38 -8.16 8.17
CA LYS A 146 -7.47 -9.16 7.60
C LYS A 146 -6.79 -8.60 6.36
N LYS A 147 -5.52 -8.89 6.22
CA LYS A 147 -4.70 -8.44 5.09
C LYS A 147 -5.31 -8.83 3.73
N SER A 148 -5.92 -10.01 3.64
CA SER A 148 -6.62 -10.53 2.46
C SER A 148 -7.96 -9.84 2.13
N GLU A 149 -8.48 -9.01 3.02
CA GLU A 149 -9.76 -8.31 2.83
C GLU A 149 -9.59 -6.83 2.44
N ARG A 150 -8.37 -6.38 2.18
CA ARG A 150 -8.06 -4.98 1.82
C ARG A 150 -8.86 -4.48 0.61
N GLY A 151 -9.14 -5.34 -0.37
CA GLY A 151 -9.94 -4.97 -1.54
C GLY A 151 -11.41 -4.67 -1.25
N ARG A 152 -11.92 -4.99 -0.05
CA ARG A 152 -13.30 -4.68 0.38
C ARG A 152 -13.43 -3.29 0.99
N TYR A 153 -12.35 -2.71 1.47
CA TYR A 153 -12.37 -1.45 2.23
C TYR A 153 -11.73 -0.27 1.49
N GLY A 154 -11.58 -0.41 0.17
CA GLY A 154 -11.29 0.70 -0.73
C GLY A 154 -9.96 1.40 -0.44
N ILE A 155 -8.88 0.88 -1.02
CA ILE A 155 -7.78 1.74 -1.45
C ILE A 155 -8.03 1.96 -2.95
N GLU A 156 -8.94 2.86 -3.28
CA GLU A 156 -9.03 3.49 -4.59
C GLU A 156 -7.95 4.56 -4.72
#